data_316c50c0e490a6bb2911086340a5566e
#
_entry.id   316c50c0e490a6bb2911086340a5566e
#
_cell.length_a   1.000
_cell.length_b   1.000
_cell.length_c   1.000
_cell.angle_alpha   90.00
_cell.angle_beta   90.00
_cell.angle_gamma   90.00
#
_symmetry.space_group_name_H-M   'P 1'
#
loop_
_entity.id
_entity.type
_entity.pdbx_description
1 polymer ?
#
loop_
_entity_poly.entity_id
_entity_poly.type
_entity_poly.pdbx_seq_one_letter_code
_entity_poly.pdbx_strand_id
1 'polypeptide(L)'
;LWHTIAQHSEVKEGKVYFREINGRIVVYGKFRGNYFAFDSRCPHKGGPLQQGELIDGKVKCPWHGYTFDVFTGKHGRIPYPKRYGRWRETGNLKVYKTRIKGPSLQLYMPEK
;
A
#
# COMPACT_ATOMS: atom_id res chain seq x y z
N LEU A 1 13.66 7.11 9.37
CA LEU A 1 14.23 6.01 10.15
C LEU A 1 13.83 4.68 9.54
N TRP A 2 14.81 3.80 9.34
CA TRP A 2 14.55 2.49 8.74
C TRP A 2 14.03 1.51 9.79
N HIS A 3 12.95 0.79 9.44
CA HIS A 3 12.38 -0.23 10.30
C HIS A 3 12.41 -1.57 9.60
N THR A 4 12.85 -2.59 10.30
CA THR A 4 12.76 -3.97 9.80
C THR A 4 11.32 -4.43 9.96
N ILE A 5 10.71 -4.87 8.86
CA ILE A 5 9.31 -5.29 8.89
C ILE A 5 9.14 -6.79 8.68
N ALA A 6 10.12 -7.44 8.07
CA ALA A 6 10.03 -8.88 7.82
C ALA A 6 11.38 -9.38 7.35
N GLN A 7 11.53 -10.70 7.27
CA GLN A 7 12.62 -11.29 6.50
C GLN A 7 12.15 -11.33 5.05
N HIS A 8 13.00 -10.85 4.13
CA HIS A 8 12.57 -10.73 2.75
C HIS A 8 12.19 -12.10 2.14
N SER A 9 12.78 -13.19 2.65
CA SER A 9 12.46 -14.52 2.15
C SER A 9 11.04 -14.96 2.50
N GLU A 10 10.41 -14.32 3.49
CA GLU A 10 9.04 -14.66 3.89
C GLU A 10 7.99 -13.95 3.06
N VAL A 11 8.39 -12.96 2.25
CA VAL A 11 7.45 -12.17 1.47
C VAL A 11 7.30 -12.81 0.10
N LYS A 12 6.15 -13.45 -0.13
CA LYS A 12 5.91 -14.19 -1.35
C LYS A 12 5.40 -13.28 -2.46
N GLU A 13 5.77 -13.63 -3.69
CA GLU A 13 5.33 -12.88 -4.87
C GLU A 13 3.80 -12.85 -4.96
N GLY A 14 3.25 -11.64 -5.17
CA GLY A 14 1.83 -11.47 -5.40
C GLY A 14 0.95 -11.51 -4.18
N LYS A 15 1.54 -11.57 -2.98
CA LYS A 15 0.78 -11.60 -1.74
C LYS A 15 0.93 -10.30 -0.98
N VAL A 16 -0.05 -10.01 -0.12
CA VAL A 16 -0.13 -8.78 0.65
C VAL A 16 -0.05 -9.13 2.13
N TYR A 17 0.79 -8.40 2.84
CA TYR A 17 1.00 -8.57 4.28
C TYR A 17 0.79 -7.22 4.96
N PHE A 18 0.59 -7.24 6.27
CA PHE A 18 0.52 -5.96 7.00
C PHE A 18 1.15 -6.09 8.37
N ARG A 19 1.54 -4.94 8.92
CA ARG A 19 2.19 -4.86 10.22
C ARG A 19 1.96 -3.47 10.82
N GLU A 20 1.79 -3.41 12.13
CA GLU A 20 1.68 -2.14 12.81
C GLU A 20 3.07 -1.62 13.19
N ILE A 21 3.35 -0.35 12.84
CA ILE A 21 4.59 0.31 13.16
C ILE A 21 4.26 1.70 13.67
N ASN A 22 4.65 2.00 14.91
CA ASN A 22 4.41 3.31 15.53
C ASN A 22 2.96 3.76 15.43
N GLY A 23 2.04 2.84 15.68
CA GLY A 23 0.61 3.13 15.65
C GLY A 23 -0.02 3.20 14.28
N ARG A 24 0.75 2.92 13.23
CA ARG A 24 0.23 2.91 11.86
C ARG A 24 0.29 1.50 11.31
N ILE A 25 -0.73 1.12 10.57
CA ILE A 25 -0.71 -0.16 9.88
C ILE A 25 -0.10 0.06 8.50
N VAL A 26 0.97 -0.69 8.22
CA VAL A 26 1.69 -0.63 6.96
C VAL A 26 1.42 -1.92 6.20
N VAL A 27 1.05 -1.79 4.92
CA VAL A 27 0.83 -2.92 4.04
C VAL A 27 2.08 -3.07 3.17
N TYR A 28 2.55 -4.30 3.02
CA TYR A 28 3.75 -4.54 2.22
C TYR A 28 3.63 -5.85 1.47
N GLY A 29 4.49 -6.02 0.48
CA GLY A 29 4.47 -7.22 -0.34
C GLY A 29 5.50 -7.17 -1.44
N LYS A 30 5.34 -8.07 -2.40
CA LYS A 30 6.26 -8.21 -3.51
C LYS A 30 5.47 -8.43 -4.80
N PHE A 31 5.82 -7.68 -5.84
CA PHE A 31 5.18 -7.82 -7.13
C PHE A 31 6.23 -7.69 -8.23
N ARG A 32 6.30 -8.71 -9.10
CA ARG A 32 7.29 -8.78 -10.19
C ARG A 32 8.71 -8.59 -9.68
N GLY A 33 9.01 -9.21 -8.55
CA GLY A 33 10.35 -9.20 -7.98
C GLY A 33 10.70 -7.95 -7.18
N ASN A 34 9.80 -6.96 -7.12
CA ASN A 34 10.06 -5.72 -6.41
C ASN A 34 9.19 -5.62 -5.16
N TYR A 35 9.76 -5.12 -4.08
CA TYR A 35 9.03 -4.95 -2.82
C TYR A 35 8.33 -3.61 -2.80
N PHE A 36 7.19 -3.57 -2.12
CA PHE A 36 6.43 -2.34 -1.94
C PHE A 36 5.94 -2.24 -0.50
N ALA A 37 5.66 -1.01 -0.07
CA ALA A 37 5.05 -0.76 1.23
C ALA A 37 4.27 0.53 1.17
N PHE A 38 3.10 0.55 1.82
CA PHE A 38 2.27 1.75 1.83
C PHE A 38 1.41 1.78 3.09
N ASP A 39 0.86 2.96 3.38
CA ASP A 39 -0.05 3.14 4.51
C ASP A 39 -1.37 2.44 4.21
N SER A 40 -1.93 1.76 5.20
CA SER A 40 -3.13 0.96 5.00
C SER A 40 -4.39 1.79 4.77
N ARG A 41 -4.37 3.08 5.06
CA ARG A 41 -5.58 3.88 4.91
C ARG A 41 -5.79 4.30 3.48
N CYS A 42 -6.97 3.96 2.96
CA CYS A 42 -7.35 4.35 1.61
C CYS A 42 -7.50 5.87 1.54
N PRO A 43 -6.81 6.55 0.60
CA PRO A 43 -6.91 8.01 0.51
C PRO A 43 -8.32 8.52 0.25
N HIS A 44 -9.20 7.69 -0.31
CA HIS A 44 -10.56 8.12 -0.60
C HIS A 44 -11.40 8.28 0.67
N LYS A 45 -11.52 7.21 1.46
CA LYS A 45 -12.37 7.25 2.66
C LYS A 45 -11.78 6.53 3.85
N GLY A 46 -10.49 6.24 3.84
CA GLY A 46 -9.84 5.60 4.97
C GLY A 46 -10.09 4.11 5.11
N GLY A 47 -10.54 3.45 4.05
CA GLY A 47 -10.81 2.02 4.10
C GLY A 47 -9.56 1.20 4.37
N PRO A 48 -9.73 -0.05 4.84
CA PRO A 48 -8.60 -0.88 5.28
C PRO A 48 -7.95 -1.58 4.10
N LEU A 49 -6.90 -0.97 3.54
CA LEU A 49 -6.21 -1.55 2.38
C LEU A 49 -5.51 -2.86 2.71
N GLN A 50 -5.25 -3.15 4.00
CA GLN A 50 -4.69 -4.45 4.35
C GLN A 50 -5.64 -5.59 4.05
N GLN A 51 -6.92 -5.29 3.86
CA GLN A 51 -7.92 -6.26 3.43
C GLN A 51 -8.18 -6.18 1.93
N GLY A 52 -7.43 -5.33 1.24
CA GLY A 52 -7.61 -5.16 -0.19
C GLY A 52 -7.00 -6.28 -0.99
N GLU A 53 -7.27 -6.24 -2.28
CA GLU A 53 -6.81 -7.26 -3.20
C GLU A 53 -5.72 -6.69 -4.10
N LEU A 54 -4.64 -7.44 -4.29
CA LEU A 54 -3.56 -7.05 -5.19
C LEU A 54 -3.87 -7.57 -6.59
N ILE A 55 -4.08 -6.65 -7.52
CA ILE A 55 -4.44 -6.99 -8.89
C ILE A 55 -3.50 -6.27 -9.83
N ASP A 56 -2.61 -7.01 -10.48
CA ASP A 56 -1.71 -6.48 -11.52
C ASP A 56 -0.95 -5.24 -11.04
N GLY A 57 -0.36 -5.32 -9.84
CA GLY A 57 0.45 -4.24 -9.30
C GLY A 57 -0.34 -3.11 -8.67
N LYS A 58 -1.64 -3.29 -8.50
CA LYS A 58 -2.49 -2.30 -7.86
C LYS A 58 -3.24 -2.93 -6.70
N VAL A 59 -3.42 -2.16 -5.64
CA VAL A 59 -4.24 -2.59 -4.52
C VAL A 59 -5.64 -2.01 -4.68
N LYS A 60 -6.65 -2.87 -4.52
CA LYS A 60 -8.05 -2.46 -4.65
C LYS A 60 -8.66 -2.32 -3.27
N CYS A 61 -9.17 -1.13 -2.96
CA CYS A 61 -9.81 -0.86 -1.68
C CYS A 61 -11.12 -1.65 -1.59
N PRO A 62 -11.34 -2.39 -0.49
CA PRO A 62 -12.56 -3.21 -0.38
C PRO A 62 -13.84 -2.40 -0.20
N TRP A 63 -13.73 -1.13 0.21
CA TRP A 63 -14.93 -0.35 0.48
C TRP A 63 -15.59 0.18 -0.78
N HIS A 64 -14.81 0.77 -1.69
CA HIS A 64 -15.41 1.44 -2.85
C HIS A 64 -14.76 1.05 -4.18
N GLY A 65 -13.83 0.10 -4.16
CA GLY A 65 -13.22 -0.38 -5.39
C GLY A 65 -12.18 0.52 -6.02
N TYR A 66 -11.73 1.55 -5.31
CA TYR A 66 -10.65 2.39 -5.81
C TYR A 66 -9.36 1.58 -5.86
N THR A 67 -8.52 1.84 -6.86
CA THR A 67 -7.26 1.15 -7.01
C THR A 67 -6.10 2.13 -6.94
N PHE A 68 -4.97 1.64 -6.44
CA PHE A 68 -3.77 2.47 -6.31
C PHE A 68 -2.56 1.64 -6.71
N ASP A 69 -1.64 2.24 -7.45
CA ASP A 69 -0.39 1.59 -7.79
C ASP A 69 0.43 1.38 -6.51
N VAL A 70 0.88 0.14 -6.26
CA VAL A 70 1.55 -0.16 -4.99
C VAL A 70 2.95 0.43 -4.89
N PHE A 71 3.57 0.81 -6.03
CA PHE A 71 4.90 1.39 -6.03
C PHE A 71 4.89 2.91 -6.00
N THR A 72 3.98 3.53 -6.75
CA THR A 72 3.94 4.99 -6.88
C THR A 72 2.87 5.63 -6.04
N GLY A 73 1.85 4.87 -5.67
CA GLY A 73 0.72 5.38 -4.91
C GLY A 73 -0.32 6.09 -5.75
N LYS A 74 -0.14 6.19 -7.06
CA LYS A 74 -1.09 6.88 -7.91
C LYS A 74 -2.40 6.13 -7.99
N HIS A 75 -3.51 6.87 -7.88
CA HIS A 75 -4.82 6.25 -8.01
C HIS A 75 -5.02 5.84 -9.47
N GLY A 76 -5.74 4.73 -9.64
CA GLY A 76 -6.11 4.26 -10.95
C GLY A 76 -7.49 4.79 -11.34
N ARG A 77 -8.26 3.92 -11.99
CA ARG A 77 -9.60 4.31 -12.42
C ARG A 77 -10.48 4.57 -11.21
N ILE A 78 -11.21 5.69 -11.26
CA ILE A 78 -12.20 6.02 -10.25
C ILE A 78 -13.53 5.39 -10.69
N PRO A 79 -14.11 4.48 -9.87
CA PRO A 79 -15.25 3.68 -10.31
C PRO A 79 -16.60 4.42 -10.31
N TYR A 80 -16.62 5.71 -9.97
CA TYR A 80 -17.84 6.48 -9.89
C TYR A 80 -17.85 7.59 -10.93
N PRO A 81 -19.01 7.88 -11.53
CA PRO A 81 -19.07 8.94 -12.53
C PRO A 81 -18.89 10.34 -11.95
N LYS A 82 -18.54 11.28 -12.80
CA LYS A 82 -18.24 12.64 -12.35
C LYS A 82 -19.39 13.33 -11.64
N ARG A 83 -20.63 12.88 -11.86
CA ARG A 83 -21.79 13.49 -11.20
C ARG A 83 -21.75 13.35 -9.68
N TYR A 84 -20.93 12.45 -9.15
CA TYR A 84 -20.76 12.32 -7.70
C TYR A 84 -19.88 13.43 -7.10
N GLY A 85 -19.27 14.29 -7.95
CA GLY A 85 -18.54 15.45 -7.49
C GLY A 85 -17.39 15.09 -6.57
N ARG A 86 -17.21 15.89 -5.53
CA ARG A 86 -16.08 15.70 -4.62
C ARG A 86 -16.08 14.36 -3.88
N TRP A 87 -17.25 13.75 -3.76
CA TRP A 87 -17.30 12.46 -3.06
C TRP A 87 -16.45 11.40 -3.74
N ARG A 88 -16.33 11.47 -5.07
CA ARG A 88 -15.56 10.48 -5.82
C ARG A 88 -14.07 10.76 -5.85
N GLU A 89 -13.66 11.96 -5.45
CA GLU A 89 -12.26 12.35 -5.55
C GLU A 89 -11.42 11.62 -4.52
N THR A 90 -10.17 11.35 -4.87
CA THR A 90 -9.23 10.71 -3.98
C THR A 90 -7.84 11.28 -4.22
N GLY A 91 -7.02 11.29 -3.17
CA GLY A 91 -5.61 11.59 -3.33
C GLY A 91 -4.84 10.35 -3.73
N ASN A 92 -3.53 10.46 -3.68
CA ASN A 92 -2.66 9.33 -3.94
C ASN A 92 -2.33 8.61 -2.63
N LEU A 93 -2.01 7.32 -2.77
CA LEU A 93 -1.64 6.49 -1.64
C LEU A 93 -0.28 6.90 -1.11
N LYS A 94 -0.12 6.90 0.20
CA LYS A 94 1.16 7.18 0.83
C LYS A 94 2.03 5.93 0.78
N VAL A 95 3.10 5.98 0.00
CA VAL A 95 4.01 4.85 -0.14
C VAL A 95 5.30 5.11 0.62
N TYR A 96 5.95 4.04 1.05
CA TYR A 96 7.21 4.11 1.78
C TYR A 96 8.32 3.50 0.96
N LYS A 97 9.52 4.04 1.10
CA LYS A 97 10.70 3.43 0.47
C LYS A 97 11.03 2.12 1.17
N THR A 98 11.49 1.16 0.40
CA THR A 98 11.91 -0.14 0.93
C THR A 98 13.35 -0.42 0.54
N ARG A 99 13.99 -1.29 1.32
CA ARG A 99 15.33 -1.79 0.97
C ARG A 99 15.53 -3.17 1.58
N ILE A 100 16.49 -3.89 1.03
CA ILE A 100 16.95 -5.16 1.61
C ILE A 100 18.26 -4.89 2.32
N LYS A 101 18.35 -5.30 3.58
CA LYS A 101 19.59 -5.22 4.34
C LYS A 101 19.83 -6.59 4.97
N GLY A 102 20.82 -7.33 4.45
CA GLY A 102 21.05 -8.70 4.86
C GLY A 102 19.79 -9.53 4.63
N PRO A 103 19.31 -10.25 5.64
CA PRO A 103 18.06 -11.03 5.46
C PRO A 103 16.80 -10.19 5.60
N SER A 104 16.94 -8.92 5.95
CA SER A 104 15.78 -8.11 6.38
C SER A 104 15.23 -7.27 5.25
N LEU A 105 13.90 -7.21 5.19
CA LEU A 105 13.19 -6.20 4.42
C LEU A 105 12.88 -5.05 5.35
N GLN A 106 13.31 -3.85 4.95
CA GLN A 106 13.13 -2.64 5.76
C GLN A 106 12.35 -1.61 4.98
N LEU A 107 11.60 -0.78 5.70
CA LEU A 107 10.99 0.40 5.10
C LEU A 107 11.45 1.64 5.82
N TYR A 108 11.42 2.76 5.11
CA TYR A 108 11.78 4.05 5.69
C TYR A 108 10.51 4.78 6.12
N MET A 109 10.40 5.04 7.42
CA MET A 109 9.28 5.80 7.95
C MET A 109 9.82 7.15 8.43
N PRO A 110 9.40 8.26 7.81
CA PRO A 110 9.86 9.57 8.26
C PRO A 110 9.39 9.82 9.69
N GLU A 111 10.25 10.41 10.47
CA GLU A 111 9.83 10.85 11.79
C GLU A 111 8.94 12.04 11.63
N LYS A 112 7.86 12.01 12.36
CA LYS A 112 6.97 12.98 12.18
C LYS A 112 6.79 14.02 12.86
#